data_ed15dcd4ab957f7028bc5d4d12a1b4e4
#
_entry.id   ed15dcd4ab957f7028bc5d4d12a1b4e4
#
_cell.length_a   1.000
_cell.length_b   1.000
_cell.length_c   1.000
_cell.angle_alpha   90.00
_cell.angle_beta   90.00
_cell.angle_gamma   90.00
#
_symmetry.space_group_name_H-M   'P 1'
#
loop_
_entity.id
_entity.type
_entity.pdbx_description
1 polymer ?
#
loop_
_entity_poly.entity_id
_entity_poly.type
_entity_poly.pdbx_seq_one_letter_code
_entity_poly.pdbx_strand_id
1 'polypeptide(L)'
;MKILKVLGIIIVVLAIIILVGGMFLPKTYSVSRSTIINAPDSVIYKNIADFNEFLKWNPWAKMEPTAKTTISGPSAQPEHLYQWEGKETGSGQMKVKSVEPNKMVDIELKFIKPFESLADTKFAIAPEGTGNKVTWTMSGENNLISKWMCLFVSMDKMIGKDFEDGLKYLKEKSESDK
;
A
#
# COMPACT_ATOMS: atom_id res chain seq x y z
N MET A 1 -32.82 -26.28 27.73
CA MET A 1 -33.51 -25.14 27.08
C MET A 1 -33.10 -23.74 27.60
N LYS A 2 -32.92 -23.49 28.90
CA LYS A 2 -32.50 -22.15 29.44
C LYS A 2 -31.08 -21.74 28.98
N ILE A 3 -30.11 -22.67 29.02
CA ILE A 3 -28.72 -22.40 28.63
C ILE A 3 -28.64 -21.98 27.13
N LEU A 4 -29.38 -22.65 26.24
CA LEU A 4 -29.39 -22.34 24.82
C LEU A 4 -29.98 -20.92 24.53
N LYS A 5 -31.00 -20.51 25.28
CA LYS A 5 -31.58 -19.16 25.21
C LYS A 5 -30.59 -18.10 25.69
N VAL A 6 -29.89 -18.38 26.82
CA VAL A 6 -28.86 -17.45 27.32
C VAL A 6 -27.71 -17.31 26.34
N LEU A 7 -27.22 -18.43 25.76
CA LEU A 7 -26.16 -18.39 24.73
C LEU A 7 -26.61 -17.58 23.50
N GLY A 8 -27.85 -17.76 23.03
CA GLY A 8 -28.39 -16.98 21.93
C GLY A 8 -28.45 -15.48 22.23
N ILE A 9 -28.87 -15.08 23.44
CA ILE A 9 -28.87 -13.67 23.85
C ILE A 9 -27.46 -13.10 23.87
N ILE A 10 -26.48 -13.82 24.40
CA ILE A 10 -25.07 -13.38 24.43
C ILE A 10 -24.55 -13.16 23.01
N ILE A 11 -24.81 -14.06 22.06
CA ILE A 11 -24.40 -13.90 20.66
C ILE A 11 -25.02 -12.65 20.04
N VAL A 12 -26.31 -12.42 20.26
CA VAL A 12 -27.02 -11.23 19.73
C VAL A 12 -26.43 -9.95 20.32
N VAL A 13 -26.18 -9.92 21.63
CA VAL A 13 -25.59 -8.75 22.29
C VAL A 13 -24.18 -8.48 21.75
N LEU A 14 -23.35 -9.51 21.60
CA LEU A 14 -22.03 -9.37 21.01
C LEU A 14 -22.09 -8.87 19.55
N ALA A 15 -23.01 -9.38 18.75
CA ALA A 15 -23.20 -8.91 17.38
C ALA A 15 -23.60 -7.42 17.33
N ILE A 16 -24.48 -6.99 18.24
CA ILE A 16 -24.87 -5.57 18.36
C ILE A 16 -23.65 -4.72 18.76
N ILE A 17 -22.87 -5.15 19.74
CA ILE A 17 -21.65 -4.43 20.17
C ILE A 17 -20.67 -4.30 19.00
N ILE A 18 -20.46 -5.36 18.21
CA ILE A 18 -19.55 -5.35 17.06
C ILE A 18 -20.06 -4.39 15.97
N LEU A 19 -21.34 -4.44 15.63
CA LEU A 19 -21.91 -3.59 14.59
C LEU A 19 -21.96 -2.12 15.01
N VAL A 20 -22.55 -1.84 16.19
CA VAL A 20 -22.70 -0.48 16.68
C VAL A 20 -21.35 0.12 17.06
N GLY A 21 -20.50 -0.62 17.78
CA GLY A 21 -19.13 -0.18 18.10
C GLY A 21 -18.31 0.13 16.87
N GLY A 22 -18.41 -0.69 15.82
CA GLY A 22 -17.73 -0.45 14.54
C GLY A 22 -18.13 0.84 13.82
N MET A 23 -19.29 1.43 14.14
CA MET A 23 -19.71 2.72 13.57
C MET A 23 -18.91 3.91 14.12
N PHE A 24 -18.36 3.78 15.33
CA PHE A 24 -17.57 4.83 16.00
C PHE A 24 -16.06 4.71 15.70
N LEU A 25 -15.62 3.63 15.06
CA LEU A 25 -14.23 3.43 14.72
C LEU A 25 -13.85 4.15 13.40
N PRO A 26 -12.54 4.50 13.21
CA PRO A 26 -12.08 5.21 12.02
C PRO A 26 -12.50 4.49 10.73
N LYS A 27 -13.09 5.24 9.81
CA LYS A 27 -13.58 4.73 8.53
C LYS A 27 -12.45 4.57 7.50
N THR A 28 -11.37 5.32 7.67
CA THR A 28 -10.24 5.34 6.76
C THR A 28 -8.92 5.22 7.52
N TYR A 29 -7.88 4.82 6.82
CA TYR A 29 -6.51 4.87 7.32
C TYR A 29 -5.62 5.60 6.31
N SER A 30 -4.49 6.12 6.81
CA SER A 30 -3.42 6.66 5.97
C SER A 30 -2.09 6.39 6.64
N VAL A 31 -1.13 5.88 5.87
CA VAL A 31 0.26 5.67 6.27
C VAL A 31 1.15 6.42 5.30
N SER A 32 2.09 7.19 5.81
CA SER A 32 2.97 8.02 4.99
C SER A 32 4.39 7.98 5.54
N ARG A 33 5.37 7.88 4.63
CA ARG A 33 6.81 8.00 4.92
C ARG A 33 7.47 8.85 3.85
N SER A 34 8.58 9.49 4.20
CA SER A 34 9.34 10.28 3.24
C SER A 34 10.84 10.14 3.44
N THR A 35 11.58 10.34 2.36
CA THR A 35 13.06 10.39 2.39
C THR A 35 13.56 11.40 1.37
N ILE A 36 14.80 11.89 1.55
CA ILE A 36 15.48 12.75 0.58
C ILE A 36 16.40 11.87 -0.27
N ILE A 37 16.26 12.00 -1.58
CA ILE A 37 17.04 11.26 -2.59
C ILE A 37 17.86 12.25 -3.39
N ASN A 38 19.18 12.04 -3.46
CA ASN A 38 20.11 12.87 -4.21
C ASN A 38 20.26 12.37 -5.66
N ALA A 39 19.16 12.37 -6.40
CA ALA A 39 19.11 11.99 -7.81
C ALA A 39 18.14 12.94 -8.55
N PRO A 40 18.26 13.06 -9.89
CA PRO A 40 17.30 13.81 -10.70
C PRO A 40 15.86 13.30 -10.49
N ASP A 41 14.90 14.20 -10.47
CA ASP A 41 13.47 13.89 -10.34
C ASP A 41 12.98 12.93 -11.42
N SER A 42 13.50 13.04 -12.64
CA SER A 42 13.20 12.14 -13.77
C SER A 42 13.65 10.69 -13.54
N VAL A 43 14.80 10.50 -12.89
CA VAL A 43 15.31 9.16 -12.52
C VAL A 43 14.42 8.56 -11.43
N ILE A 44 14.11 9.33 -10.39
CA ILE A 44 13.23 8.91 -9.29
C ILE A 44 11.83 8.57 -9.84
N TYR A 45 11.27 9.46 -10.68
CA TYR A 45 9.97 9.26 -11.31
C TYR A 45 9.92 7.96 -12.13
N LYS A 46 10.94 7.72 -12.98
CA LYS A 46 11.04 6.50 -13.77
C LYS A 46 11.06 5.26 -12.87
N ASN A 47 11.85 5.29 -11.80
CA ASN A 47 11.97 4.17 -10.87
C ASN A 47 10.65 3.87 -10.11
N ILE A 48 9.75 4.84 -10.00
CA ILE A 48 8.43 4.68 -9.38
C ILE A 48 7.36 4.31 -10.41
N ALA A 49 7.30 5.04 -11.52
CA ALA A 49 6.20 4.97 -12.48
C ALA A 49 6.29 3.79 -13.46
N ASP A 50 7.50 3.29 -13.74
CA ASP A 50 7.71 2.07 -14.53
C ASP A 50 7.75 0.86 -13.60
N PHE A 51 6.75 -0.01 -13.67
CA PHE A 51 6.69 -1.19 -12.81
C PHE A 51 7.82 -2.20 -13.06
N ASN A 52 8.49 -2.17 -14.22
CA ASN A 52 9.71 -2.97 -14.42
C ASN A 52 10.87 -2.45 -13.55
N GLU A 53 10.96 -1.12 -13.35
CA GLU A 53 11.93 -0.53 -12.44
C GLU A 53 11.49 -0.62 -10.98
N PHE A 54 10.19 -0.43 -10.71
CA PHE A 54 9.58 -0.55 -9.38
C PHE A 54 9.87 -1.90 -8.72
N LEU A 55 9.76 -2.99 -9.45
CA LEU A 55 10.02 -4.35 -8.94
C LEU A 55 11.45 -4.55 -8.44
N LYS A 56 12.43 -3.78 -8.93
CA LYS A 56 13.83 -3.92 -8.53
C LYS A 56 14.10 -3.41 -7.11
N TRP A 57 13.24 -2.53 -6.59
CA TRP A 57 13.38 -1.96 -5.25
C TRP A 57 12.18 -2.24 -4.32
N ASN A 58 11.03 -2.63 -4.84
CA ASN A 58 9.84 -2.94 -4.06
C ASN A 58 10.16 -3.96 -2.94
N PRO A 59 9.89 -3.63 -1.65
CA PRO A 59 10.24 -4.49 -0.53
C PRO A 59 9.52 -5.84 -0.57
N TRP A 60 8.26 -5.86 -1.02
CA TRP A 60 7.49 -7.11 -1.12
C TRP A 60 7.97 -8.03 -2.24
N ALA A 61 8.42 -7.47 -3.36
CA ALA A 61 9.06 -8.26 -4.42
C ALA A 61 10.38 -8.88 -3.94
N LYS A 62 11.12 -8.19 -3.06
CA LYS A 62 12.33 -8.75 -2.42
C LYS A 62 12.01 -9.79 -1.36
N MET A 63 10.87 -9.65 -0.66
CA MET A 63 10.40 -10.62 0.34
C MET A 63 10.04 -11.97 -0.31
N GLU A 64 9.41 -11.96 -1.48
CA GLU A 64 9.02 -13.16 -2.22
C GLU A 64 9.43 -13.08 -3.71
N PRO A 65 10.72 -13.30 -4.03
CA PRO A 65 11.20 -13.25 -5.42
C PRO A 65 10.58 -14.31 -6.33
N THR A 66 9.95 -15.34 -5.76
CA THR A 66 9.30 -16.44 -6.48
C THR A 66 7.84 -16.16 -6.83
N ALA A 67 7.28 -15.04 -6.38
CA ALA A 67 5.93 -14.64 -6.75
C ALA A 67 5.81 -14.47 -8.27
N LYS A 68 4.72 -14.97 -8.84
CA LYS A 68 4.45 -14.76 -10.27
C LYS A 68 4.04 -13.31 -10.48
N THR A 69 4.70 -12.65 -11.41
CA THR A 69 4.43 -11.25 -11.73
C THR A 69 4.10 -11.07 -13.20
N THR A 70 3.21 -10.15 -13.52
CA THR A 70 2.85 -9.76 -14.88
C THR A 70 2.76 -8.24 -14.94
N ILE A 71 3.42 -7.65 -15.94
CA ILE A 71 3.35 -6.21 -16.20
C ILE A 71 2.76 -6.02 -17.60
N SER A 72 1.84 -5.07 -17.73
CA SER A 72 1.17 -4.74 -19.00
C SER A 72 0.78 -3.25 -19.04
N GLY A 73 0.33 -2.81 -20.20
CA GLY A 73 -0.01 -1.40 -20.43
C GLY A 73 1.21 -0.53 -20.70
N PRO A 74 0.99 0.75 -21.03
CA PRO A 74 2.06 1.69 -21.38
C PRO A 74 2.86 2.09 -20.13
N SER A 75 4.18 1.92 -20.17
CA SER A 75 5.07 2.25 -19.05
C SER A 75 4.95 3.71 -18.63
N ALA A 76 4.94 3.95 -17.31
CA ALA A 76 4.89 5.27 -16.68
C ALA A 76 3.69 6.15 -17.10
N GLN A 77 2.58 5.54 -17.48
CA GLN A 77 1.35 6.22 -17.91
C GLN A 77 0.12 5.60 -17.23
N PRO A 78 -1.04 6.25 -17.26
CA PRO A 78 -2.29 5.63 -16.84
C PRO A 78 -2.53 4.28 -17.54
N GLU A 79 -3.16 3.36 -16.83
CA GLU A 79 -3.40 1.96 -17.22
C GLU A 79 -2.13 1.07 -17.24
N HIS A 80 -0.95 1.57 -16.85
CA HIS A 80 0.18 0.69 -16.56
C HIS A 80 -0.17 -0.21 -15.39
N LEU A 81 -0.08 -1.54 -15.59
CA LEU A 81 -0.62 -2.55 -14.67
C LEU A 81 0.49 -3.52 -14.27
N TYR A 82 0.63 -3.74 -12.98
CA TYR A 82 1.42 -4.77 -12.35
C TYR A 82 0.52 -5.71 -11.55
N GLN A 83 0.62 -7.00 -11.78
CA GLN A 83 -0.12 -8.03 -11.05
C GLN A 83 0.86 -9.01 -10.41
N TRP A 84 0.53 -9.50 -9.21
CA TRP A 84 1.32 -10.51 -8.53
C TRP A 84 0.46 -11.62 -7.96
N GLU A 85 1.06 -12.82 -7.87
CA GLU A 85 0.51 -13.98 -7.17
C GLU A 85 1.64 -14.70 -6.44
N GLY A 86 1.65 -14.57 -5.11
CA GLY A 86 2.60 -15.17 -4.20
C GLY A 86 1.93 -16.02 -3.13
N LYS A 87 2.74 -16.82 -2.42
CA LYS A 87 2.27 -17.65 -1.29
C LYS A 87 2.24 -16.83 0.00
N GLU A 88 3.24 -15.97 0.20
CA GLU A 88 3.41 -15.14 1.38
C GLU A 88 2.81 -13.75 1.17
N THR A 89 3.03 -13.17 0.01
CA THR A 89 2.54 -11.83 -0.36
C THR A 89 1.09 -11.80 -0.85
N GLY A 90 0.45 -12.98 -0.95
CA GLY A 90 -0.91 -13.09 -1.47
C GLY A 90 -1.00 -12.76 -2.95
N SER A 91 -2.14 -12.21 -3.38
CA SER A 91 -2.30 -11.77 -4.77
C SER A 91 -2.98 -10.41 -4.85
N GLY A 92 -2.67 -9.67 -5.89
CA GLY A 92 -3.25 -8.35 -6.13
C GLY A 92 -2.75 -7.70 -7.41
N GLN A 93 -3.07 -6.43 -7.54
CA GLN A 93 -2.64 -5.61 -8.66
C GLN A 93 -2.41 -4.16 -8.25
N MET A 94 -1.50 -3.52 -8.94
CA MET A 94 -1.27 -2.08 -8.90
C MET A 94 -1.52 -1.53 -10.31
N LYS A 95 -2.33 -0.47 -10.39
CA LYS A 95 -2.65 0.18 -11.65
C LYS A 95 -2.40 1.68 -11.53
N VAL A 96 -1.60 2.23 -12.42
CA VAL A 96 -1.39 3.68 -12.49
C VAL A 96 -2.72 4.35 -12.88
N LYS A 97 -3.24 5.22 -12.02
CA LYS A 97 -4.45 6.02 -12.25
C LYS A 97 -4.14 7.32 -12.96
N SER A 98 -3.16 8.01 -12.44
CA SER A 98 -2.72 9.30 -12.99
C SER A 98 -1.26 9.57 -12.70
N VAL A 99 -0.65 10.41 -13.50
CA VAL A 99 0.72 10.87 -13.32
C VAL A 99 0.84 12.36 -13.59
N GLU A 100 1.73 13.00 -12.84
CA GLU A 100 2.35 14.27 -13.20
C GLU A 100 3.84 14.01 -13.38
N PRO A 101 4.38 14.03 -14.60
CA PRO A 101 5.76 13.67 -14.87
C PRO A 101 6.74 14.39 -13.93
N ASN A 102 7.64 13.60 -13.35
CA ASN A 102 8.66 14.01 -12.36
C ASN A 102 8.13 14.59 -11.04
N LYS A 103 6.82 14.57 -10.79
CA LYS A 103 6.22 15.14 -9.58
C LYS A 103 5.34 14.18 -8.81
N MET A 104 4.54 13.35 -9.52
CA MET A 104 3.55 12.54 -8.84
C MET A 104 3.19 11.29 -9.65
N VAL A 105 3.00 10.19 -8.92
CA VAL A 105 2.40 8.95 -9.43
C VAL A 105 1.29 8.53 -8.48
N ASP A 106 0.07 8.41 -8.98
CA ASP A 106 -1.11 7.93 -8.24
C ASP A 106 -1.49 6.54 -8.75
N ILE A 107 -1.58 5.58 -7.84
CA ILE A 107 -1.71 4.15 -8.13
C ILE A 107 -2.88 3.59 -7.35
N GLU A 108 -3.79 2.92 -8.03
CA GLU A 108 -4.78 2.04 -7.40
C GLU A 108 -4.10 0.73 -7.01
N LEU A 109 -4.22 0.35 -5.75
CA LEU A 109 -3.72 -0.89 -5.19
C LEU A 109 -4.90 -1.77 -4.78
N LYS A 110 -5.12 -2.86 -5.50
CA LYS A 110 -6.16 -3.84 -5.20
C LYS A 110 -5.53 -5.13 -4.71
N PHE A 111 -5.80 -5.47 -3.45
CA PHE A 111 -5.54 -6.80 -2.92
C PHE A 111 -6.68 -7.75 -3.31
N ILE A 112 -6.35 -9.01 -3.64
CA ILE A 112 -7.31 -10.05 -4.04
C ILE A 112 -7.30 -11.18 -3.02
N LYS A 113 -6.11 -11.65 -2.60
CA LYS A 113 -5.91 -12.69 -1.58
C LYS A 113 -4.95 -12.18 -0.51
N PRO A 114 -5.12 -12.57 0.78
CA PRO A 114 -6.18 -13.46 1.31
C PRO A 114 -7.55 -12.76 1.47
N PHE A 115 -7.61 -11.44 1.48
CA PHE A 115 -8.85 -10.66 1.62
C PHE A 115 -8.89 -9.54 0.59
N GLU A 116 -10.04 -9.38 -0.05
CA GLU A 116 -10.22 -8.26 -0.99
C GLU A 116 -10.22 -6.92 -0.27
N SER A 117 -9.40 -6.01 -0.75
CA SER A 117 -9.41 -4.61 -0.32
C SER A 117 -8.85 -3.69 -1.40
N LEU A 118 -9.24 -2.43 -1.34
CA LEU A 118 -8.80 -1.37 -2.24
C LEU A 118 -8.11 -0.28 -1.42
N ALA A 119 -6.99 0.19 -1.94
CA ALA A 119 -6.24 1.31 -1.41
C ALA A 119 -5.73 2.21 -2.54
N ASP A 120 -5.51 3.48 -2.22
CA ASP A 120 -4.80 4.40 -3.07
C ASP A 120 -3.35 4.53 -2.57
N THR A 121 -2.41 4.44 -3.49
CA THR A 121 -0.98 4.61 -3.22
C THR A 121 -0.45 5.76 -4.04
N LYS A 122 0.10 6.77 -3.38
CA LYS A 122 0.59 7.99 -4.00
C LYS A 122 2.06 8.22 -3.68
N PHE A 123 2.85 8.48 -4.71
CA PHE A 123 4.20 9.01 -4.59
C PHE A 123 4.21 10.48 -5.03
N ALA A 124 4.75 11.34 -4.17
CA ALA A 124 5.00 12.74 -4.49
C ALA A 124 6.51 13.01 -4.46
N ILE A 125 7.01 13.73 -5.45
CA ILE A 125 8.40 14.13 -5.62
C ILE A 125 8.44 15.66 -5.60
N ALA A 126 9.21 16.24 -4.70
CA ALA A 126 9.36 17.68 -4.59
C ALA A 126 10.82 18.06 -4.31
N PRO A 127 11.35 19.13 -4.91
CA PRO A 127 12.69 19.60 -4.59
C PRO A 127 12.82 19.91 -3.08
N GLU A 128 13.90 19.43 -2.46
CA GLU A 128 14.24 19.74 -1.06
C GLU A 128 15.75 19.76 -0.87
N GLY A 129 16.30 20.93 -0.57
CA GLY A 129 17.75 21.14 -0.43
C GLY A 129 18.49 20.87 -1.75
N THR A 130 19.47 19.98 -1.73
CA THR A 130 20.26 19.57 -2.92
C THR A 130 19.68 18.33 -3.62
N GLY A 131 18.57 17.80 -3.14
CA GLY A 131 17.93 16.59 -3.67
C GLY A 131 16.44 16.76 -3.86
N ASN A 132 15.74 15.65 -3.87
CA ASN A 132 14.28 15.58 -3.98
C ASN A 132 13.71 14.81 -2.79
N LYS A 133 12.72 15.39 -2.13
CA LYS A 133 11.91 14.67 -1.14
C LYS A 133 10.90 13.80 -1.86
N VAL A 134 10.96 12.52 -1.59
CA VAL A 134 9.95 11.55 -2.02
C VAL A 134 9.08 11.19 -0.84
N THR A 135 7.78 11.38 -1.00
CA THR A 135 6.77 10.97 -0.02
C THR A 135 5.92 9.85 -0.60
N TRP A 136 5.90 8.73 0.10
CA TRP A 136 5.05 7.58 -0.22
C TRP A 136 3.89 7.54 0.77
N THR A 137 2.67 7.64 0.27
CA THR A 137 1.44 7.61 1.07
C THR A 137 0.54 6.49 0.55
N MET A 138 -0.02 5.69 1.46
CA MET A 138 -1.07 4.74 1.17
C MET A 138 -2.27 5.04 2.05
N SER A 139 -3.44 5.08 1.46
CA SER A 139 -4.71 5.31 2.16
C SER A 139 -5.79 4.39 1.64
N GLY A 140 -6.76 4.09 2.49
CA GLY A 140 -7.87 3.21 2.13
C GLY A 140 -8.99 3.26 3.13
N GLU A 141 -10.08 2.54 2.81
CA GLU A 141 -11.21 2.39 3.71
C GLU A 141 -11.02 1.19 4.63
N ASN A 142 -11.44 1.36 5.87
CA ASN A 142 -11.51 0.27 6.84
C ASN A 142 -12.89 -0.43 6.73
N ASN A 143 -12.90 -1.69 6.32
CA ASN A 143 -14.06 -2.54 6.49
C ASN A 143 -14.29 -2.87 7.99
N LEU A 144 -15.40 -3.50 8.32
CA LEU A 144 -15.75 -3.78 9.73
C LEU A 144 -14.65 -4.56 10.48
N ILE A 145 -14.04 -5.54 9.82
CA ILE A 145 -12.96 -6.37 10.40
C ILE A 145 -11.72 -5.51 10.63
N SER A 146 -11.31 -4.75 9.61
CA SER A 146 -10.14 -3.85 9.69
C SER A 146 -10.31 -2.80 10.78
N LYS A 147 -11.52 -2.25 10.98
CA LYS A 147 -11.82 -1.30 12.06
C LYS A 147 -11.49 -1.87 13.43
N TRP A 148 -11.95 -3.09 13.69
CA TRP A 148 -11.70 -3.76 14.96
C TRP A 148 -10.24 -4.20 15.12
N MET A 149 -9.60 -4.66 14.04
CA MET A 149 -8.16 -4.96 14.04
C MET A 149 -7.31 -3.73 14.37
N CYS A 150 -7.65 -2.58 13.81
CA CYS A 150 -6.91 -1.33 14.03
C CYS A 150 -6.95 -0.81 15.48
N LEU A 151 -7.85 -1.32 16.34
CA LEU A 151 -7.78 -1.06 17.79
C LEU A 151 -6.55 -1.72 18.45
N PHE A 152 -6.09 -2.85 17.93
CA PHE A 152 -4.99 -3.62 18.50
C PHE A 152 -3.68 -3.36 17.75
N VAL A 153 -3.74 -3.28 16.43
CA VAL A 153 -2.57 -3.04 15.58
C VAL A 153 -2.93 -2.02 14.50
N SER A 154 -2.36 -0.82 14.56
CA SER A 154 -2.57 0.19 13.52
C SER A 154 -1.93 -0.19 12.20
N MET A 155 -2.50 0.26 11.06
CA MET A 155 -1.89 0.08 9.73
C MET A 155 -0.46 0.62 9.68
N ASP A 156 -0.18 1.72 10.39
CA ASP A 156 1.16 2.29 10.48
C ASP A 156 2.18 1.30 11.07
N LYS A 157 1.79 0.55 12.11
CA LYS A 157 2.64 -0.51 12.69
C LYS A 157 2.82 -1.72 11.77
N MET A 158 1.82 -2.00 10.92
CA MET A 158 1.85 -3.15 10.00
C MET A 158 2.77 -2.91 8.80
N ILE A 159 2.67 -1.74 8.16
CA ILE A 159 3.34 -1.48 6.87
C ILE A 159 4.35 -0.33 6.91
N GLY A 160 4.40 0.45 8.02
CA GLY A 160 5.26 1.62 8.10
C GLY A 160 6.74 1.29 7.92
N LYS A 161 7.18 0.16 8.48
CA LYS A 161 8.56 -0.30 8.30
C LYS A 161 8.85 -0.72 6.86
N ASP A 162 7.93 -1.39 6.18
CA ASP A 162 8.09 -1.78 4.78
C ASP A 162 8.22 -0.53 3.88
N PHE A 163 7.51 0.56 4.22
CA PHE A 163 7.63 1.85 3.52
C PHE A 163 9.00 2.49 3.75
N GLU A 164 9.53 2.43 4.96
CA GLU A 164 10.87 2.92 5.30
C GLU A 164 11.94 2.13 4.53
N ASP A 165 11.85 0.80 4.55
CA ASP A 165 12.77 -0.09 3.83
C ASP A 165 12.64 0.12 2.30
N GLY A 166 11.42 0.24 1.78
CA GLY A 166 11.17 0.51 0.37
C GLY A 166 11.73 1.86 -0.10
N LEU A 167 11.51 2.93 0.67
CA LEU A 167 12.10 4.24 0.35
C LEU A 167 13.62 4.23 0.43
N LYS A 168 14.21 3.46 1.35
CA LYS A 168 15.65 3.24 1.39
C LYS A 168 16.14 2.56 0.10
N TYR A 169 15.48 1.50 -0.35
CA TYR A 169 15.86 0.80 -1.58
C TYR A 169 15.65 1.67 -2.84
N LEU A 170 14.56 2.45 -2.89
CA LEU A 170 14.34 3.43 -3.95
C LEU A 170 15.47 4.47 -3.99
N LYS A 171 15.90 4.95 -2.83
CA LYS A 171 17.02 5.89 -2.69
C LYS A 171 18.30 5.28 -3.24
N GLU A 172 18.70 4.11 -2.75
CA GLU A 172 19.89 3.39 -3.19
C GLU A 172 19.91 3.18 -4.70
N LYS A 173 18.77 2.71 -5.26
CA LYS A 173 18.63 2.52 -6.70
C LYS A 173 18.73 3.84 -7.47
N SER A 174 17.97 4.86 -7.08
CA SER A 174 17.93 6.12 -7.83
C SER A 174 19.24 6.88 -7.77
N GLU A 175 19.98 6.77 -6.67
CA GLU A 175 21.31 7.37 -6.54
C GLU A 175 22.39 6.59 -7.30
N SER A 176 22.16 5.32 -7.64
CA SER A 176 23.05 4.54 -8.50
C SER A 176 22.74 4.69 -10.00
N ASP A 177 21.52 5.06 -10.35
CA ASP A 177 21.05 5.19 -11.74
C ASP A 177 21.29 6.61 -12.34
N LYS A 178 21.88 7.55 -11.58
CA LYS A 178 22.11 8.95 -11.99
C LYS A 178 23.29 9.13 -12.94
#